data_830d71f94c25871171ae13d7c529fe7d
#
_entry.id   830d71f94c25871171ae13d7c529fe7d
#
_cell.length_a   1.000
_cell.length_b   1.000
_cell.length_c   1.000
_cell.angle_alpha   90.00
_cell.angle_beta   90.00
_cell.angle_gamma   90.00
#
_symmetry.space_group_name_H-M   'P 1'
#
loop_
_entity.id
_entity.type
_entity.pdbx_description
1 polymer ?
#
loop_
_entity_poly.entity_id
_entity_poly.type
_entity_poly.pdbx_seq_one_letter_code
_entity_poly.pdbx_strand_id
1 'polypeptide(L)'
;IKYLSDHSKNVDENTLLVIDKKKNFKLSYLKEAISKNLHTIITNDFLKKCSLNQVVVKDLNSVISRLVKIRQPALPKISVAITGTNGKTSVSWYLAQICKINGIPNKLTGTLGYFVDLKKYKDSVLTTPSNLDLYQFSNESKKNKFCFITEASSHGLHQGRFKNLKIDVAAIT
;
A
#
# COMPACT_ATOMS: atom_id res chain seq x y z
N ILE A 1 0.71 17.42 -6.69
CA ILE A 1 0.37 16.10 -6.09
C ILE A 1 1.65 15.40 -5.69
N LYS A 2 1.81 15.15 -4.39
CA LYS A 2 2.99 14.45 -3.82
C LYS A 2 2.66 13.01 -3.41
N TYR A 3 1.42 12.72 -3.06
CA TYR A 3 1.02 11.44 -2.50
C TYR A 3 -0.16 10.83 -3.28
N LEU A 4 -0.26 9.49 -3.23
CA LEU A 4 -1.43 8.75 -3.67
C LEU A 4 -2.04 8.08 -2.43
N SER A 5 -3.37 8.08 -2.32
CA SER A 5 -4.08 7.37 -1.25
C SER A 5 -5.36 6.75 -1.80
N ASP A 6 -5.74 5.59 -1.28
CA ASP A 6 -7.07 4.99 -1.50
C ASP A 6 -7.94 5.04 -0.25
N HIS A 7 -7.51 5.84 0.74
CA HIS A 7 -8.20 5.99 2.01
C HIS A 7 -8.42 7.47 2.37
N SER A 8 -9.68 7.88 2.58
CA SER A 8 -10.08 9.26 2.89
C SER A 8 -9.46 9.84 4.16
N LYS A 9 -9.05 8.98 5.10
CA LYS A 9 -8.37 9.42 6.33
C LYS A 9 -6.93 9.86 6.11
N ASN A 10 -6.29 9.40 5.03
CA ASN A 10 -4.87 9.62 4.75
C ASN A 10 -4.69 10.58 3.56
N VAL A 11 -5.36 11.72 3.59
CA VAL A 11 -5.31 12.71 2.51
C VAL A 11 -5.02 14.10 3.05
N ASP A 12 -4.42 14.91 2.21
CA ASP A 12 -4.16 16.34 2.37
C ASP A 12 -4.28 17.06 1.00
N GLU A 13 -3.96 18.33 0.95
CA GLU A 13 -3.96 19.15 -0.25
C GLU A 13 -3.02 18.64 -1.37
N ASN A 14 -1.98 17.90 -1.01
CA ASN A 14 -0.97 17.34 -1.92
C ASN A 14 -1.29 15.91 -2.38
N THR A 15 -2.41 15.35 -1.96
CA THR A 15 -2.80 13.96 -2.22
C THR A 15 -3.69 13.86 -3.46
N LEU A 16 -3.50 12.81 -4.26
CA LEU A 16 -4.46 12.31 -5.24
C LEU A 16 -5.19 11.13 -4.62
N LEU A 17 -6.47 11.30 -4.31
CA LEU A 17 -7.29 10.21 -3.76
C LEU A 17 -7.81 9.32 -4.89
N VAL A 18 -7.55 8.04 -4.75
CA VAL A 18 -8.01 7.00 -5.67
C VAL A 18 -9.37 6.48 -5.21
N ILE A 19 -10.38 6.56 -6.08
CA ILE A 19 -11.73 6.09 -5.81
C ILE A 19 -12.13 5.06 -6.86
N ASP A 20 -12.30 3.82 -6.44
CA ASP A 20 -12.90 2.78 -7.25
C ASP A 20 -14.41 2.70 -6.92
N LYS A 21 -15.25 3.25 -7.78
CA LYS A 21 -16.71 3.27 -7.57
C LYS A 21 -17.34 1.89 -7.56
N LYS A 22 -16.67 0.89 -8.13
CA LYS A 22 -17.12 -0.52 -8.11
C LYS A 22 -16.87 -1.21 -6.76
N LYS A 23 -16.05 -0.62 -5.89
CA LYS A 23 -15.76 -1.09 -4.54
C LYS A 23 -16.47 -0.18 -3.55
N ASN A 24 -17.10 -0.70 -2.53
CA ASN A 24 -17.76 -0.08 -1.37
C ASN A 24 -17.53 1.43 -1.16
N PHE A 25 -17.80 2.25 -2.19
CA PHE A 25 -17.66 3.70 -2.13
C PHE A 25 -18.83 4.32 -1.34
N LYS A 26 -18.51 5.17 -0.36
CA LYS A 26 -19.49 5.95 0.40
C LYS A 26 -19.24 7.44 0.23
N LEU A 27 -20.31 8.22 0.04
CA LEU A 27 -20.21 9.69 -0.05
C LEU A 27 -19.60 10.34 1.19
N SER A 28 -19.72 9.70 2.35
CA SER A 28 -19.08 10.15 3.60
C SER A 28 -17.56 10.24 3.48
N TYR A 29 -16.94 9.36 2.70
CA TYR A 29 -15.48 9.38 2.47
C TYR A 29 -15.05 10.62 1.68
N LEU A 30 -15.88 11.08 0.74
CA LEU A 30 -15.60 12.35 0.04
C LEU A 30 -15.73 13.55 0.97
N LYS A 31 -16.75 13.60 1.82
CA LYS A 31 -16.92 14.68 2.79
C LYS A 31 -15.73 14.77 3.72
N GLU A 32 -15.26 13.64 4.25
CA GLU A 32 -14.06 13.55 5.07
C GLU A 32 -12.79 14.02 4.32
N ALA A 33 -12.63 13.63 3.07
CA ALA A 33 -11.48 14.04 2.27
C ALA A 33 -11.51 15.54 1.93
N ILE A 34 -12.68 16.10 1.63
CA ILE A 34 -12.87 17.53 1.37
C ILE A 34 -12.53 18.35 2.64
N SER A 35 -12.94 17.90 3.83
CA SER A 35 -12.61 18.59 5.08
C SER A 35 -11.11 18.64 5.39
N LYS A 36 -10.30 17.85 4.68
CA LYS A 36 -8.83 17.83 4.76
C LYS A 36 -8.15 18.56 3.59
N ASN A 37 -8.87 19.47 2.94
CA ASN A 37 -8.38 20.25 1.81
C ASN A 37 -7.92 19.41 0.61
N LEU A 38 -8.53 18.24 0.38
CA LEU A 38 -8.30 17.50 -0.85
C LEU A 38 -8.83 18.29 -2.06
N HIS A 39 -8.06 18.33 -3.15
CA HIS A 39 -8.46 19.05 -4.37
C HIS A 39 -8.79 18.11 -5.54
N THR A 40 -8.17 16.94 -5.61
CA THR A 40 -8.23 16.11 -6.80
C THR A 40 -8.43 14.63 -6.46
N ILE A 41 -9.31 13.99 -7.22
CA ILE A 41 -9.52 12.54 -7.19
C ILE A 41 -9.25 11.92 -8.55
N ILE A 42 -8.87 10.63 -8.53
CA ILE A 42 -8.86 9.78 -9.72
C ILE A 42 -9.88 8.65 -9.52
N THR A 43 -10.71 8.41 -10.51
CA THR A 43 -11.83 7.46 -10.39
C THR A 43 -12.08 6.73 -11.71
N ASN A 44 -12.75 5.59 -11.65
CA ASN A 44 -13.19 4.84 -12.84
C ASN A 44 -14.56 5.23 -13.37
N ASP A 45 -15.26 6.15 -12.69
CA ASP A 45 -16.57 6.67 -13.15
C ASP A 45 -16.83 8.05 -12.55
N PHE A 46 -17.52 8.91 -13.29
CA PHE A 46 -17.79 10.28 -12.87
C PHE A 46 -18.74 10.35 -11.66
N LEU A 47 -18.41 11.18 -10.69
CA LEU A 47 -19.18 11.40 -9.47
C LEU A 47 -19.99 12.71 -9.57
N LYS A 48 -21.28 12.62 -9.91
CA LYS A 48 -22.17 13.79 -10.16
C LYS A 48 -22.30 14.77 -8.98
N LYS A 49 -22.10 14.33 -7.75
CA LYS A 49 -22.24 15.16 -6.52
C LYS A 49 -20.88 15.40 -5.84
N CYS A 50 -19.82 15.56 -6.61
CA CYS A 50 -18.48 15.79 -6.12
C CYS A 50 -17.94 17.13 -6.62
N SER A 51 -17.54 18.01 -5.71
CA SER A 51 -16.98 19.32 -6.02
C SER A 51 -15.47 19.31 -6.31
N LEU A 52 -14.82 18.14 -6.14
CA LEU A 52 -13.38 18.00 -6.39
C LEU A 52 -13.10 17.88 -7.90
N ASN A 53 -11.89 18.24 -8.30
CA ASN A 53 -11.39 17.94 -9.63
C ASN A 53 -11.33 16.42 -9.84
N GLN A 54 -11.89 15.94 -10.96
CA GLN A 54 -12.02 14.51 -11.23
C GLN A 54 -11.22 14.10 -12.46
N VAL A 55 -10.30 13.18 -12.30
CA VAL A 55 -9.64 12.49 -13.40
C VAL A 55 -10.32 11.14 -13.58
N VAL A 56 -11.13 11.02 -14.65
CA VAL A 56 -11.87 9.79 -14.94
C VAL A 56 -11.07 8.91 -15.90
N VAL A 57 -10.83 7.66 -15.50
CA VAL A 57 -10.01 6.70 -16.26
C VAL A 57 -10.73 5.36 -16.40
N LYS A 58 -10.64 4.71 -17.55
CA LYS A 58 -11.30 3.40 -17.80
C LYS A 58 -10.66 2.28 -16.97
N ASP A 59 -9.33 2.24 -16.90
CA ASP A 59 -8.56 1.25 -16.14
C ASP A 59 -7.75 1.92 -15.02
N LEU A 60 -8.40 2.01 -13.87
CA LEU A 60 -7.83 2.63 -12.68
C LEU A 60 -6.56 1.92 -12.19
N ASN A 61 -6.52 0.58 -12.25
CA ASN A 61 -5.38 -0.20 -11.78
C ASN A 61 -4.13 0.03 -12.66
N SER A 62 -4.30 0.05 -13.98
CA SER A 62 -3.20 0.33 -14.90
C SER A 62 -2.63 1.72 -14.69
N VAL A 63 -3.49 2.73 -14.58
CA VAL A 63 -3.04 4.12 -14.36
C VAL A 63 -2.33 4.27 -13.02
N ILE A 64 -2.87 3.71 -11.94
CA ILE A 64 -2.22 3.74 -10.61
C ILE A 64 -0.86 3.06 -10.67
N SER A 65 -0.76 1.88 -11.26
CA SER A 65 0.51 1.16 -11.39
C SER A 65 1.55 1.99 -12.14
N ARG A 66 1.17 2.70 -13.19
CA ARG A 66 2.05 3.60 -13.94
C ARG A 66 2.48 4.80 -13.10
N LEU A 67 1.55 5.46 -12.42
CA LEU A 67 1.84 6.61 -11.55
C LEU A 67 2.83 6.25 -10.44
N VAL A 68 2.63 5.11 -9.79
CA VAL A 68 3.54 4.66 -8.73
C VAL A 68 4.92 4.31 -9.28
N LYS A 69 5.01 3.62 -10.42
CA LYS A 69 6.29 3.32 -11.10
C LYS A 69 7.09 4.57 -11.47
N ILE A 70 6.42 5.60 -11.98
CA ILE A 70 7.08 6.87 -12.34
C ILE A 70 7.65 7.56 -11.10
N ARG A 71 6.97 7.48 -9.97
CA ARG A 71 7.34 8.22 -8.76
C ARG A 71 8.34 7.51 -7.86
N GLN A 72 8.39 6.19 -7.91
CA GLN A 72 9.18 5.37 -6.99
C GLN A 72 9.90 4.25 -7.75
N PRO A 73 11.03 4.56 -8.39
CA PRO A 73 11.75 3.60 -9.23
C PRO A 73 12.50 2.51 -8.44
N ALA A 74 12.66 2.67 -7.12
CA ALA A 74 13.42 1.73 -6.29
C ALA A 74 12.57 0.49 -5.95
N LEU A 75 12.89 -0.65 -6.55
CA LEU A 75 12.30 -1.95 -6.24
C LEU A 75 13.09 -2.66 -5.12
N PRO A 76 12.44 -3.48 -4.27
CA PRO A 76 13.14 -4.33 -3.34
C PRO A 76 14.03 -5.33 -4.09
N LYS A 77 15.16 -5.69 -3.48
CA LYS A 77 16.03 -6.76 -4.01
C LYS A 77 15.36 -8.12 -3.92
N ILE A 78 14.63 -8.34 -2.83
CA ILE A 78 13.85 -9.53 -2.52
C ILE A 78 12.55 -9.12 -1.86
N SER A 79 11.46 -9.75 -2.26
CA SER A 79 10.13 -9.59 -1.66
C SER A 79 9.63 -10.91 -1.12
N VAL A 80 9.28 -10.93 0.16
CA VAL A 80 8.83 -12.12 0.88
C VAL A 80 7.40 -11.90 1.37
N ALA A 81 6.50 -12.82 1.04
CA ALA A 81 5.13 -12.85 1.55
C ALA A 81 4.94 -14.05 2.49
N ILE A 82 4.38 -13.82 3.69
CA ILE A 82 4.17 -14.85 4.68
C ILE A 82 2.66 -15.00 4.90
N THR A 83 2.15 -16.18 4.61
CA THR A 83 0.73 -16.54 4.79
C THR A 83 0.57 -17.68 5.78
N GLY A 84 -0.66 -18.05 6.13
CA GLY A 84 -1.01 -19.11 7.06
C GLY A 84 -2.09 -18.69 8.04
N THR A 85 -2.56 -19.63 8.85
CA THR A 85 -3.57 -19.35 9.88
C THR A 85 -2.95 -18.64 11.08
N ASN A 86 -1.85 -19.18 11.61
CA ASN A 86 -1.09 -18.65 12.73
C ASN A 86 0.36 -18.38 12.32
N GLY A 87 1.13 -17.70 13.16
CA GLY A 87 2.57 -17.52 12.97
C GLY A 87 3.03 -16.45 11.97
N LYS A 88 2.16 -15.91 11.11
CA LYS A 88 2.53 -14.88 10.12
C LYS A 88 3.34 -13.74 10.73
N THR A 89 2.82 -13.11 11.77
CA THR A 89 3.45 -11.98 12.44
C THR A 89 4.79 -12.36 13.07
N SER A 90 4.85 -13.52 13.73
CA SER A 90 6.09 -13.98 14.37
C SER A 90 7.18 -14.27 13.34
N VAL A 91 6.86 -15.01 12.29
CA VAL A 91 7.82 -15.35 11.22
C VAL A 91 8.28 -14.11 10.47
N SER A 92 7.38 -13.19 10.14
CA SER A 92 7.75 -11.94 9.46
C SER A 92 8.65 -11.06 10.33
N TRP A 93 8.38 -11.02 11.65
CA TRP A 93 9.18 -10.28 12.61
C TRP A 93 10.57 -10.88 12.79
N TYR A 94 10.67 -12.20 12.96
CA TYR A 94 11.97 -12.89 13.05
C TYR A 94 12.79 -12.73 11.77
N LEU A 95 12.18 -12.83 10.61
CA LEU A 95 12.88 -12.58 9.35
C LEU A 95 13.43 -11.16 9.26
N ALA A 96 12.66 -10.16 9.69
CA ALA A 96 13.12 -8.78 9.74
C ALA A 96 14.30 -8.60 10.73
N GLN A 97 14.28 -9.30 11.87
CA GLN A 97 15.41 -9.31 12.83
C GLN A 97 16.65 -9.96 12.22
N ILE A 98 16.49 -11.10 11.55
CA ILE A 98 17.60 -11.78 10.85
C ILE A 98 18.21 -10.88 9.80
N CYS A 99 17.39 -10.21 8.99
CA CYS A 99 17.86 -9.20 8.03
C CYS A 99 18.68 -8.10 8.75
N LYS A 100 18.14 -7.57 9.84
CA LYS A 100 18.80 -6.52 10.63
C LYS A 100 20.16 -6.93 11.16
N ILE A 101 20.26 -8.13 11.78
CA ILE A 101 21.50 -8.67 12.34
C ILE A 101 22.56 -8.85 11.23
N ASN A 102 22.13 -9.25 10.04
CA ASN A 102 23.03 -9.44 8.89
C ASN A 102 23.26 -8.14 8.08
N GLY A 103 22.91 -6.97 8.60
CA GLY A 103 23.13 -5.70 7.92
C GLY A 103 22.29 -5.51 6.63
N ILE A 104 21.25 -6.30 6.43
CA ILE A 104 20.35 -6.22 5.27
C ILE A 104 19.24 -5.22 5.60
N PRO A 105 19.19 -4.06 4.92
CA PRO A 105 18.10 -3.12 5.08
C PRO A 105 16.77 -3.81 4.79
N ASN A 106 15.76 -3.55 5.60
CA ASN A 106 14.48 -4.23 5.44
C ASN A 106 13.29 -3.30 5.69
N LYS A 107 12.17 -3.67 5.07
CA LYS A 107 10.86 -3.10 5.32
C LYS A 107 9.89 -4.22 5.61
N LEU A 108 9.14 -4.06 6.69
CA LEU A 108 8.13 -5.02 7.12
C LEU A 108 6.77 -4.34 7.18
N THR A 109 5.74 -5.01 6.67
CA THR A 109 4.35 -4.62 6.89
C THR A 109 3.48 -5.81 7.27
N GLY A 110 2.62 -5.61 8.23
CA GLY A 110 1.74 -6.64 8.76
C GLY A 110 0.83 -6.12 9.86
N THR A 111 0.35 -7.03 10.71
CA THR A 111 -0.57 -6.74 11.82
C THR A 111 -0.02 -5.67 12.79
N LEU A 112 1.28 -5.67 13.06
CA LEU A 112 1.91 -4.74 13.99
C LEU A 112 2.12 -3.33 13.40
N GLY A 113 1.94 -3.15 12.10
CA GLY A 113 2.16 -1.88 11.41
C GLY A 113 3.20 -1.97 10.30
N TYR A 114 3.78 -0.82 9.98
CA TYR A 114 4.84 -0.68 8.99
C TYR A 114 6.16 -0.36 9.71
N PHE A 115 7.22 -1.04 9.32
CA PHE A 115 8.55 -0.89 9.93
C PHE A 115 9.62 -0.73 8.86
N VAL A 116 10.62 0.09 9.16
CA VAL A 116 11.84 0.26 8.37
C VAL A 116 13.02 -0.04 9.28
N ASP A 117 13.79 -1.08 8.98
CA ASP A 117 14.90 -1.56 9.81
C ASP A 117 14.49 -1.78 11.29
N LEU A 118 13.30 -2.37 11.52
CA LEU A 118 12.64 -2.61 12.82
C LEU A 118 12.19 -1.35 13.57
N LYS A 119 12.36 -0.17 13.00
CA LYS A 119 11.80 1.05 13.57
C LYS A 119 10.39 1.26 13.03
N LYS A 120 9.43 1.49 13.91
CA LYS A 120 8.05 1.74 13.52
C LYS A 120 7.93 2.99 12.66
N TYR A 121 7.32 2.86 11.49
CA TYR A 121 7.12 3.93 10.53
C TYR A 121 5.69 4.50 10.62
N LYS A 122 4.68 3.61 10.62
CA LYS A 122 3.28 3.96 10.83
C LYS A 122 2.47 2.76 11.32
N ASP A 123 1.29 3.02 11.87
CA ASP A 123 0.34 1.97 12.23
C ASP A 123 -0.31 1.35 10.98
N SER A 124 -0.77 0.11 11.11
CA SER A 124 -1.58 -0.55 10.11
C SER A 124 -2.98 -0.81 10.66
N VAL A 125 -3.99 -0.57 9.83
CA VAL A 125 -5.39 -0.91 10.16
C VAL A 125 -5.71 -2.35 9.76
N LEU A 126 -4.91 -2.93 8.86
CA LEU A 126 -5.13 -4.24 8.25
C LEU A 126 -3.85 -5.07 8.30
N THR A 127 -3.98 -6.37 8.60
CA THR A 127 -2.85 -7.32 8.51
C THR A 127 -2.15 -7.26 7.15
N THR A 128 -2.94 -7.21 6.08
CA THR A 128 -2.43 -6.96 4.72
C THR A 128 -2.98 -5.62 4.26
N PRO A 129 -2.14 -4.61 4.06
CA PRO A 129 -2.57 -3.30 3.58
C PRO A 129 -3.22 -3.34 2.20
N SER A 130 -3.75 -2.20 1.75
CA SER A 130 -4.28 -2.08 0.38
C SER A 130 -3.17 -2.30 -0.66
N ASN A 131 -3.57 -2.64 -1.89
CA ASN A 131 -2.61 -2.83 -2.98
C ASN A 131 -1.76 -1.56 -3.21
N LEU A 132 -2.38 -0.39 -3.14
CA LEU A 132 -1.69 0.89 -3.31
C LEU A 132 -0.67 1.14 -2.20
N ASP A 133 -1.06 0.95 -0.93
CA ASP A 133 -0.18 1.09 0.22
C ASP A 133 1.00 0.11 0.19
N LEU A 134 0.72 -1.16 -0.12
CA LEU A 134 1.76 -2.19 -0.28
C LEU A 134 2.76 -1.78 -1.37
N TYR A 135 2.24 -1.37 -2.52
CA TYR A 135 3.08 -1.00 -3.66
C TYR A 135 3.93 0.24 -3.36
N GLN A 136 3.34 1.28 -2.77
CA GLN A 136 4.09 2.49 -2.39
C GLN A 136 5.16 2.15 -1.35
N PHE A 137 4.79 1.45 -0.29
CA PHE A 137 5.74 1.12 0.77
C PHE A 137 6.85 0.19 0.29
N SER A 138 6.56 -0.77 -0.60
CA SER A 138 7.57 -1.65 -1.18
C SER A 138 8.57 -0.91 -2.08
N ASN A 139 8.19 0.23 -2.66
CA ASN A 139 9.02 0.98 -3.58
C ASN A 139 9.66 2.23 -2.97
N GLU A 140 9.14 2.73 -1.85
CA GLU A 140 9.65 3.93 -1.18
C GLU A 140 10.96 3.63 -0.44
N SER A 141 12.09 3.73 -1.10
CA SER A 141 13.40 3.59 -0.47
C SER A 141 14.47 4.44 -1.16
N LYS A 142 15.28 5.10 -0.34
CA LYS A 142 16.51 5.75 -0.79
C LYS A 142 17.66 4.75 -1.01
N LYS A 143 17.49 3.50 -0.57
CA LYS A 143 18.48 2.41 -0.67
C LYS A 143 18.03 1.40 -1.70
N ASN A 144 18.81 1.21 -2.76
CA ASN A 144 18.48 0.34 -3.90
C ASN A 144 18.53 -1.18 -3.61
N LYS A 145 18.83 -1.60 -2.37
CA LYS A 145 18.97 -3.03 -2.01
C LYS A 145 18.39 -3.25 -0.61
N PHE A 146 17.13 -3.63 -0.53
CA PHE A 146 16.47 -3.98 0.72
C PHE A 146 15.58 -5.22 0.55
N CYS A 147 15.29 -5.88 1.66
CA CYS A 147 14.31 -6.96 1.73
C CYS A 147 12.94 -6.38 2.09
N PHE A 148 11.92 -6.65 1.27
CA PHE A 148 10.53 -6.32 1.59
C PHE A 148 9.82 -7.55 2.14
N ILE A 149 9.27 -7.45 3.35
CA ILE A 149 8.60 -8.53 4.06
C ILE A 149 7.16 -8.10 4.31
N THR A 150 6.19 -8.98 3.99
CA THR A 150 4.77 -8.64 4.17
C THR A 150 3.96 -9.84 4.64
N GLU A 151 3.03 -9.59 5.57
CA GLU A 151 2.02 -10.58 5.92
C GLU A 151 0.93 -10.63 4.85
N ALA A 152 0.63 -11.83 4.36
CA ALA A 152 -0.38 -12.11 3.35
C ALA A 152 -1.56 -12.89 3.98
N SER A 153 -2.58 -12.17 4.43
CA SER A 153 -3.82 -12.79 4.90
C SER A 153 -4.60 -13.40 3.74
N SER A 154 -5.35 -14.48 3.99
CA SER A 154 -6.25 -15.12 2.99
C SER A 154 -7.21 -14.09 2.37
N HIS A 155 -7.75 -13.19 3.18
CA HIS A 155 -8.62 -12.11 2.72
C HIS A 155 -7.87 -11.12 1.80
N GLY A 156 -6.64 -10.75 2.15
CA GLY A 156 -5.79 -9.89 1.30
C GLY A 156 -5.45 -10.52 -0.04
N LEU A 157 -5.17 -11.82 -0.05
CA LEU A 157 -4.94 -12.61 -1.27
C LEU A 157 -6.20 -12.67 -2.14
N HIS A 158 -7.35 -13.02 -1.55
CA HIS A 158 -8.64 -13.07 -2.25
C HIS A 158 -9.01 -11.72 -2.88
N GLN A 159 -8.75 -10.62 -2.20
CA GLN A 159 -9.01 -9.27 -2.72
C GLN A 159 -7.97 -8.78 -3.74
N GLY A 160 -6.98 -9.58 -4.09
CA GLY A 160 -5.95 -9.22 -5.06
C GLY A 160 -5.04 -8.07 -4.60
N ARG A 161 -4.82 -7.90 -3.27
CA ARG A 161 -4.00 -6.81 -2.74
C ARG A 161 -2.53 -6.91 -3.14
N PHE A 162 -2.07 -8.08 -3.58
CA PHE A 162 -0.73 -8.33 -4.09
C PHE A 162 -0.61 -8.15 -5.61
N LYS A 163 -1.69 -7.76 -6.28
CA LYS A 163 -1.68 -7.51 -7.72
C LYS A 163 -0.65 -6.42 -8.05
N ASN A 164 0.21 -6.69 -9.04
CA ASN A 164 1.33 -5.82 -9.44
C ASN A 164 2.55 -5.78 -8.49
N LEU A 165 2.55 -6.56 -7.41
CA LEU A 165 3.74 -6.79 -6.60
C LEU A 165 4.45 -8.05 -7.08
N LYS A 166 5.76 -7.95 -7.31
CA LYS A 166 6.59 -9.13 -7.51
C LYS A 166 6.90 -9.73 -6.14
N ILE A 167 6.50 -10.97 -5.91
CA ILE A 167 6.87 -11.75 -4.73
C ILE A 167 7.87 -12.80 -5.18
N ASP A 168 9.08 -12.76 -4.60
CA ASP A 168 10.16 -13.68 -4.95
C ASP A 168 10.10 -14.95 -4.09
N VAL A 169 9.63 -14.84 -2.84
CA VAL A 169 9.51 -15.96 -1.89
C VAL A 169 8.16 -15.90 -1.20
N ALA A 170 7.48 -17.04 -1.11
CA ALA A 170 6.28 -17.20 -0.29
C ALA A 170 6.51 -18.27 0.77
N ALA A 171 6.14 -17.98 2.02
CA ALA A 171 6.18 -18.93 3.13
C ALA A 171 4.77 -19.16 3.68
N ILE A 172 4.47 -20.41 4.04
CA ILE A 172 3.21 -20.82 4.67
C ILE A 172 3.54 -21.30 6.08
N THR A 173 2.80 -20.77 7.08
CA THR A 173 2.97 -21.08 8.50
C THR A 173 1.73 -21.75 9.11
#